data_1900db65bb5d32078647be72b940f509
#
_entry.id   1900db65bb5d32078647be72b940f509
#
_cell.length_a   1.000
_cell.length_b   1.000
_cell.length_c   1.000
_cell.angle_alpha   90.00
_cell.angle_beta   90.00
_cell.angle_gamma   90.00
#
_symmetry.space_group_name_H-M   'P 1'
#
loop_
_entity.id
_entity.type
_entity.pdbx_description
1 polymer ?
#
loop_
_entity_poly.entity_id
_entity_poly.type
_entity_poly.pdbx_seq_one_letter_code
_entity_poly.pdbx_strand_id
1 'polypeptide(L)'
;MKKNFFGFVVVFLVACASYGQTKDEVMEMIERVNSHWQATRTPLCRGFWDNAAYFTGNQAVYELTGKKEYLDYALAWAEYNHWKGATQTDKSKWEYATYGEDMNHVLFADWQICFQVYIDLYKLEHRAERLERTLEVMMYQAKSDKADYWWWSDALYMGLPIFTKLYTVTHNERLLDKQYECFKWTDDLLWDKDQHLYYRDAKYVWPKVKTVCNEGKSFWARGDGWVLAGLAKVLQDLPKDSKYRAFYLQRFQQLAKAVAACQQEDGYWTRSMLCEADAPGYETSGTAFFTYGMLWGVNNGLLDAKEFKPVINKAWKYLTTIALQPDGGIGYVQPIGEKPDPTRIADASSQHPFGTGAWLLAACEYYKSLK
;
A
#
# COMPACT_ATOMS: atom_id res chain seq x y z
N MET A 1 78.14 -3.34 4.48
CA MET A 1 77.18 -3.02 3.40
C MET A 1 75.78 -3.50 3.84
N LYS A 2 74.90 -2.55 4.32
CA LYS A 2 73.50 -2.84 4.69
C LYS A 2 72.62 -2.34 3.54
N LYS A 3 71.95 -3.25 2.87
CA LYS A 3 70.92 -2.92 1.83
C LYS A 3 69.58 -2.66 2.52
N ASN A 4 69.10 -1.41 2.45
CA ASN A 4 67.77 -1.04 2.85
C ASN A 4 66.81 -1.40 1.71
N PHE A 5 65.79 -2.27 1.99
CA PHE A 5 64.71 -2.58 1.11
C PHE A 5 63.57 -1.66 1.50
N PHE A 6 63.24 -0.69 0.67
CA PHE A 6 62.02 0.13 0.78
C PHE A 6 60.88 -0.62 0.06
N GLY A 7 60.00 -1.22 0.82
CA GLY A 7 58.77 -1.78 0.28
C GLY A 7 57.72 -0.67 0.07
N PHE A 8 57.34 -0.43 -1.18
CA PHE A 8 56.20 0.42 -1.53
C PHE A 8 54.93 -0.37 -1.27
N VAL A 9 54.14 0.04 -0.26
CA VAL A 9 52.76 -0.44 -0.08
C VAL A 9 51.86 0.42 -0.95
N VAL A 10 51.37 -0.13 -2.06
CA VAL A 10 50.34 0.47 -2.90
C VAL A 10 49.00 0.16 -2.25
N VAL A 11 48.42 1.13 -1.55
CA VAL A 11 47.02 1.03 -1.06
C VAL A 11 46.10 1.32 -2.24
N PHE A 12 45.49 0.27 -2.78
CA PHE A 12 44.34 0.41 -3.70
C PHE A 12 43.16 0.90 -2.90
N LEU A 13 42.89 2.20 -2.95
CA LEU A 13 41.59 2.75 -2.59
C LEU A 13 40.57 2.32 -3.66
N VAL A 14 39.86 1.22 -3.40
CA VAL A 14 38.63 0.89 -4.14
C VAL A 14 37.62 1.93 -3.72
N ALA A 15 37.48 2.97 -4.51
CA ALA A 15 36.32 3.86 -4.42
C ALA A 15 35.08 3.03 -4.80
N CYS A 16 34.35 2.52 -3.80
CA CYS A 16 33.01 2.06 -4.00
C CYS A 16 32.15 3.28 -4.36
N ALA A 17 32.15 3.63 -5.66
CA ALA A 17 31.10 4.47 -6.20
C ALA A 17 29.79 3.67 -6.02
N SER A 18 28.96 4.09 -5.07
CA SER A 18 27.57 3.63 -5.02
C SER A 18 26.86 4.21 -6.24
N TYR A 19 26.98 3.54 -7.38
CA TYR A 19 26.12 3.82 -8.52
C TYR A 19 24.71 3.44 -8.08
N GLY A 20 23.83 4.43 -7.87
CA GLY A 20 22.40 4.21 -7.75
C GLY A 20 21.93 3.42 -8.98
N GLN A 21 20.93 2.57 -8.80
CA GLN A 21 20.33 1.83 -9.90
C GLN A 21 19.87 2.77 -11.01
N THR A 22 20.05 2.36 -12.26
CA THR A 22 19.59 3.08 -13.43
C THR A 22 18.08 2.88 -13.66
N LYS A 23 17.46 3.73 -14.48
CA LYS A 23 16.06 3.54 -14.89
C LYS A 23 15.83 2.18 -15.56
N ASP A 24 16.75 1.76 -16.42
CA ASP A 24 16.65 0.49 -17.14
C ASP A 24 16.70 -0.70 -16.18
N GLU A 25 17.62 -0.72 -15.20
CA GLU A 25 17.68 -1.76 -14.18
C GLU A 25 16.40 -1.83 -13.33
N VAL A 26 15.84 -0.69 -12.97
CA VAL A 26 14.56 -0.66 -12.20
C VAL A 26 13.40 -1.12 -13.05
N MET A 27 13.35 -0.74 -14.33
CA MET A 27 12.32 -1.21 -15.26
C MET A 27 12.40 -2.72 -15.46
N GLU A 28 13.61 -3.28 -15.64
CA GLU A 28 13.82 -4.73 -15.75
C GLU A 28 13.30 -5.47 -14.51
N MET A 29 13.55 -4.94 -13.31
CA MET A 29 13.01 -5.53 -12.08
C MET A 29 11.48 -5.47 -12.02
N ILE A 30 10.86 -4.33 -12.38
CA ILE A 30 9.40 -4.17 -12.42
C ILE A 30 8.79 -5.20 -13.37
N GLU A 31 9.31 -5.31 -14.58
CA GLU A 31 8.84 -6.23 -15.60
C GLU A 31 9.02 -7.69 -15.16
N ARG A 32 10.18 -8.03 -14.61
CA ARG A 32 10.46 -9.37 -14.09
C ARG A 32 9.48 -9.79 -13.01
N VAL A 33 9.21 -8.91 -12.03
CA VAL A 33 8.28 -9.19 -10.93
C VAL A 33 6.85 -9.35 -11.46
N ASN A 34 6.39 -8.42 -12.30
CA ASN A 34 5.02 -8.46 -12.80
C ASN A 34 4.79 -9.63 -13.75
N SER A 35 5.75 -9.91 -14.64
CA SER A 35 5.68 -11.06 -15.57
C SER A 35 5.76 -12.40 -14.83
N HIS A 36 6.63 -12.52 -13.81
CA HIS A 36 6.69 -13.73 -12.96
C HIS A 36 5.33 -13.98 -12.29
N TRP A 37 4.72 -12.95 -11.70
CA TRP A 37 3.41 -13.07 -11.08
C TRP A 37 2.35 -13.56 -12.09
N GLN A 38 2.27 -12.93 -13.25
CA GLN A 38 1.27 -13.26 -14.27
C GLN A 38 1.50 -14.64 -14.89
N ALA A 39 2.74 -15.10 -15.01
CA ALA A 39 3.06 -16.42 -15.50
C ALA A 39 2.73 -17.57 -14.51
N THR A 40 2.74 -17.26 -13.21
CA THR A 40 2.53 -18.25 -12.14
C THR A 40 1.14 -18.18 -11.49
N ARG A 41 0.32 -17.20 -11.83
CA ARG A 41 -1.02 -16.96 -11.28
C ARG A 41 -2.02 -16.69 -12.40
N THR A 42 -3.27 -17.01 -12.14
CA THR A 42 -4.38 -16.70 -13.06
C THR A 42 -5.03 -15.36 -12.71
N PRO A 43 -5.48 -14.58 -13.70
CA PRO A 43 -6.33 -13.43 -13.44
C PRO A 43 -7.77 -13.81 -13.04
N LEU A 44 -8.14 -15.11 -13.20
CA LEU A 44 -9.49 -15.60 -12.89
C LEU A 44 -9.63 -15.87 -11.39
N CYS A 45 -9.56 -14.81 -10.60
CA CYS A 45 -9.66 -14.83 -9.15
C CYS A 45 -10.66 -13.77 -8.65
N ARG A 46 -11.17 -13.95 -7.42
CA ARG A 46 -12.17 -13.06 -6.83
C ARG A 46 -11.65 -11.61 -6.68
N GLY A 47 -12.57 -10.64 -6.75
CA GLY A 47 -12.29 -9.21 -6.58
C GLY A 47 -12.10 -8.77 -5.12
N PHE A 48 -11.75 -9.66 -4.19
CA PHE A 48 -11.55 -9.40 -2.78
C PHE A 48 -10.17 -8.81 -2.50
N TRP A 49 -9.98 -8.17 -1.36
CA TRP A 49 -8.81 -7.34 -1.03
C TRP A 49 -7.47 -8.01 -1.28
N ASP A 50 -7.35 -9.30 -0.92
CA ASP A 50 -6.11 -10.06 -1.00
C ASP A 50 -5.56 -10.10 -2.44
N ASN A 51 -6.43 -10.34 -3.43
CA ASN A 51 -6.06 -10.32 -4.85
C ASN A 51 -6.11 -8.92 -5.45
N ALA A 52 -7.14 -8.12 -5.14
CA ALA A 52 -7.34 -6.82 -5.73
C ALA A 52 -6.17 -5.84 -5.45
N ALA A 53 -5.49 -5.98 -4.30
CA ALA A 53 -4.31 -5.20 -3.98
C ALA A 53 -3.16 -5.43 -4.98
N TYR A 54 -2.98 -6.65 -5.53
CA TYR A 54 -2.04 -6.87 -6.63
C TYR A 54 -2.42 -6.03 -7.86
N PHE A 55 -3.70 -6.04 -8.23
CA PHE A 55 -4.17 -5.32 -9.43
C PHE A 55 -3.99 -3.81 -9.32
N THR A 56 -3.97 -3.22 -8.13
CA THR A 56 -3.60 -1.80 -7.97
C THR A 56 -2.13 -1.54 -8.32
N GLY A 57 -1.24 -2.48 -8.01
CA GLY A 57 0.17 -2.44 -8.42
C GLY A 57 0.35 -2.68 -9.91
N ASN A 58 -0.32 -3.70 -10.47
CA ASN A 58 -0.32 -3.98 -11.92
C ASN A 58 -0.83 -2.77 -12.73
N GLN A 59 -1.86 -2.07 -12.24
CA GLN A 59 -2.35 -0.85 -12.87
C GLN A 59 -1.27 0.24 -12.92
N ALA A 60 -0.51 0.43 -11.83
CA ALA A 60 0.59 1.38 -11.82
C ALA A 60 1.71 1.00 -12.82
N VAL A 61 1.99 -0.30 -12.99
CA VAL A 61 2.94 -0.78 -14.01
C VAL A 61 2.41 -0.51 -15.41
N TYR A 62 1.11 -0.76 -15.67
CA TYR A 62 0.50 -0.43 -16.95
C TYR A 62 0.58 1.08 -17.25
N GLU A 63 0.24 1.93 -16.29
CA GLU A 63 0.32 3.39 -16.44
C GLU A 63 1.76 3.87 -16.71
N LEU A 64 2.75 3.19 -16.15
CA LEU A 64 4.16 3.52 -16.36
C LEU A 64 4.69 3.07 -17.73
N THR A 65 4.28 1.87 -18.20
CA THR A 65 4.88 1.19 -19.37
C THR A 65 4.03 1.27 -20.63
N GLY A 66 2.71 1.42 -20.50
CA GLY A 66 1.75 1.29 -21.60
C GLY A 66 1.65 -0.13 -22.20
N LYS A 67 2.26 -1.14 -21.58
CA LYS A 67 2.29 -2.50 -22.14
C LYS A 67 0.92 -3.17 -22.07
N LYS A 68 0.44 -3.58 -23.24
CA LYS A 68 -0.90 -4.16 -23.42
C LYS A 68 -1.13 -5.42 -22.58
N GLU A 69 -0.11 -6.24 -22.37
CA GLU A 69 -0.19 -7.46 -21.57
C GLU A 69 -0.68 -7.21 -20.13
N TYR A 70 -0.23 -6.12 -19.49
CA TYR A 70 -0.65 -5.77 -18.14
C TYR A 70 -2.09 -5.25 -18.10
N LEU A 71 -2.50 -4.54 -19.15
CA LEU A 71 -3.89 -4.12 -19.34
C LEU A 71 -4.80 -5.33 -19.56
N ASP A 72 -4.42 -6.24 -20.48
CA ASP A 72 -5.21 -7.43 -20.80
C ASP A 72 -5.41 -8.32 -19.57
N TYR A 73 -4.38 -8.45 -18.71
CA TYR A 73 -4.47 -9.21 -17.47
C TYR A 73 -5.47 -8.57 -16.48
N ALA A 74 -5.45 -7.24 -16.35
CA ALA A 74 -6.41 -6.52 -15.50
C ALA A 74 -7.84 -6.59 -16.07
N LEU A 75 -8.00 -6.46 -17.38
CA LEU A 75 -9.29 -6.60 -18.05
C LEU A 75 -9.87 -8.00 -17.86
N ALA A 76 -9.06 -9.07 -18.04
CA ALA A 76 -9.51 -10.44 -17.83
C ALA A 76 -10.00 -10.67 -16.39
N TRP A 77 -9.34 -10.08 -15.40
CA TRP A 77 -9.78 -10.12 -14.01
C TRP A 77 -11.10 -9.37 -13.77
N ALA A 78 -11.21 -8.16 -14.31
CA ALA A 78 -12.41 -7.34 -14.16
C ALA A 78 -13.64 -7.97 -14.84
N GLU A 79 -13.47 -8.52 -16.05
CA GLU A 79 -14.52 -9.27 -16.77
C GLU A 79 -14.93 -10.54 -16.02
N TYR A 80 -13.98 -11.32 -15.47
CA TYR A 80 -14.27 -12.48 -14.65
C TYR A 80 -15.14 -12.14 -13.44
N ASN A 81 -14.87 -11.00 -12.81
CA ASN A 81 -15.66 -10.50 -11.68
C ASN A 81 -16.92 -9.72 -12.12
N HIS A 82 -17.23 -9.65 -13.42
CA HIS A 82 -18.35 -8.91 -13.97
C HIS A 82 -18.39 -7.45 -13.48
N TRP A 83 -17.22 -6.83 -13.29
CA TRP A 83 -17.06 -5.45 -12.79
C TRP A 83 -17.73 -5.22 -11.42
N LYS A 84 -17.75 -6.28 -10.58
CA LYS A 84 -18.38 -6.26 -9.25
C LYS A 84 -17.38 -6.69 -8.18
N GLY A 85 -17.60 -6.20 -6.94
CA GLY A 85 -17.09 -6.80 -5.72
C GLY A 85 -18.11 -7.86 -5.22
N ALA A 86 -18.63 -7.68 -4.01
CA ALA A 86 -19.74 -8.51 -3.55
C ALA A 86 -21.01 -8.29 -4.40
N THR A 87 -21.73 -9.38 -4.69
CA THR A 87 -22.74 -9.40 -5.75
C THR A 87 -24.20 -9.29 -5.27
N GLN A 88 -24.47 -9.24 -3.95
CA GLN A 88 -25.82 -9.08 -3.42
C GLN A 88 -26.49 -7.81 -3.99
N THR A 89 -27.70 -7.97 -4.54
CA THR A 89 -28.48 -6.88 -5.14
C THR A 89 -29.56 -6.32 -4.23
N ASP A 90 -30.05 -7.12 -3.28
CA ASP A 90 -31.01 -6.68 -2.27
C ASP A 90 -30.30 -5.81 -1.22
N LYS A 91 -30.56 -4.50 -1.27
CA LYS A 91 -29.92 -3.50 -0.42
C LYS A 91 -30.23 -3.67 1.07
N SER A 92 -31.33 -4.34 1.42
CA SER A 92 -31.68 -4.61 2.82
C SER A 92 -30.75 -5.65 3.47
N LYS A 93 -29.96 -6.39 2.66
CA LYS A 93 -29.01 -7.41 3.08
C LYS A 93 -27.56 -6.95 2.99
N TRP A 94 -27.31 -5.68 2.66
CA TRP A 94 -25.95 -5.16 2.52
C TRP A 94 -25.29 -4.96 3.87
N GLU A 95 -24.14 -5.61 4.09
CA GLU A 95 -23.42 -5.68 5.35
C GLU A 95 -22.02 -5.06 5.27
N TYR A 96 -21.45 -4.64 6.43
CA TYR A 96 -20.09 -4.11 6.57
C TYR A 96 -19.55 -4.13 8.00
N ALA A 97 -20.42 -4.33 9.02
CA ALA A 97 -20.07 -4.06 10.42
C ALA A 97 -19.10 -5.09 11.03
N THR A 98 -18.97 -6.23 10.37
CA THR A 98 -18.06 -7.32 10.75
C THR A 98 -17.24 -7.78 9.56
N TYR A 99 -16.14 -8.46 9.81
CA TYR A 99 -15.41 -9.14 8.75
C TYR A 99 -16.28 -10.23 8.10
N GLY A 100 -16.33 -10.25 6.78
CA GLY A 100 -17.05 -11.26 6.03
C GLY A 100 -16.67 -11.34 4.56
N GLU A 101 -16.59 -12.56 4.06
CA GLU A 101 -16.18 -12.87 2.68
C GLU A 101 -17.37 -13.26 1.80
N ASP A 102 -18.59 -13.31 2.35
CA ASP A 102 -19.80 -13.62 1.58
C ASP A 102 -20.30 -12.43 0.76
N MET A 103 -21.24 -12.70 -0.14
CA MET A 103 -21.75 -11.72 -1.09
C MET A 103 -22.68 -10.67 -0.51
N ASN A 104 -23.07 -10.76 0.77
CA ASN A 104 -23.86 -9.72 1.45
C ASN A 104 -22.98 -8.55 1.89
N HIS A 105 -21.67 -8.76 2.06
CA HIS A 105 -20.72 -7.75 2.51
C HIS A 105 -20.41 -6.67 1.44
N VAL A 106 -21.45 -6.16 0.78
CA VAL A 106 -21.35 -5.16 -0.31
C VAL A 106 -20.75 -3.85 0.16
N LEU A 107 -21.06 -3.44 1.39
CA LEU A 107 -20.58 -2.18 1.96
C LEU A 107 -19.25 -2.32 2.70
N PHE A 108 -18.65 -3.53 2.71
CA PHE A 108 -17.39 -3.85 3.35
C PHE A 108 -16.23 -3.49 2.42
N ALA A 109 -15.29 -2.68 2.89
CA ALA A 109 -14.24 -2.10 2.06
C ALA A 109 -13.36 -3.15 1.36
N ASP A 110 -13.19 -4.33 1.94
CA ASP A 110 -12.42 -5.44 1.37
C ASP A 110 -13.02 -5.98 0.06
N TRP A 111 -14.33 -5.86 -0.15
CA TRP A 111 -14.99 -6.13 -1.42
C TRP A 111 -15.03 -4.93 -2.37
N GLN A 112 -14.68 -3.74 -1.88
CA GLN A 112 -14.75 -2.51 -2.67
C GLN A 112 -13.43 -2.13 -3.33
N ILE A 113 -12.28 -2.58 -2.82
CA ILE A 113 -10.96 -2.21 -3.36
C ILE A 113 -10.83 -2.41 -4.88
N CYS A 114 -11.49 -3.43 -5.45
CA CYS A 114 -11.51 -3.68 -6.90
C CYS A 114 -12.03 -2.48 -7.69
N PHE A 115 -12.90 -1.68 -7.11
CA PHE A 115 -13.45 -0.47 -7.75
C PHE A 115 -12.36 0.56 -8.07
N GLN A 116 -11.25 0.60 -7.35
CA GLN A 116 -10.12 1.46 -7.70
C GLN A 116 -9.64 1.16 -9.12
N VAL A 117 -9.41 -0.12 -9.42
CA VAL A 117 -8.94 -0.59 -10.73
C VAL A 117 -10.04 -0.42 -11.80
N TYR A 118 -11.30 -0.73 -11.46
CA TYR A 118 -12.41 -0.58 -12.41
C TYR A 118 -12.62 0.87 -12.84
N ILE A 119 -12.45 1.85 -11.94
CA ILE A 119 -12.48 3.27 -12.30
C ILE A 119 -11.33 3.62 -13.23
N ASP A 120 -10.11 3.13 -12.97
CA ASP A 120 -8.97 3.40 -13.85
C ASP A 120 -9.16 2.77 -15.24
N LEU A 121 -9.68 1.54 -15.32
CA LEU A 121 -10.05 0.91 -16.59
C LEU A 121 -11.22 1.62 -17.30
N TYR A 122 -12.18 2.18 -16.56
CA TYR A 122 -13.23 3.03 -17.12
C TYR A 122 -12.67 4.30 -17.75
N LYS A 123 -11.67 4.93 -17.15
CA LYS A 123 -11.01 6.13 -17.71
C LYS A 123 -10.32 5.87 -19.05
N LEU A 124 -9.84 4.64 -19.28
CA LEU A 124 -9.24 4.24 -20.57
C LEU A 124 -10.29 4.05 -21.66
N GLU A 125 -11.45 3.51 -21.30
CA GLU A 125 -12.56 3.30 -22.23
C GLU A 125 -13.89 3.44 -21.44
N HIS A 126 -14.66 4.51 -21.75
CA HIS A 126 -15.87 4.91 -21.04
C HIS A 126 -17.07 3.96 -21.33
N ARG A 127 -16.96 2.71 -20.92
CA ARG A 127 -18.02 1.71 -21.02
C ARG A 127 -18.82 1.68 -19.71
N ALA A 128 -20.14 1.91 -19.80
CA ALA A 128 -21.01 2.07 -18.64
C ALA A 128 -20.93 0.91 -17.64
N GLU A 129 -20.84 -0.33 -18.16
CA GLU A 129 -20.77 -1.55 -17.36
C GLU A 129 -19.55 -1.59 -16.41
N ARG A 130 -18.45 -0.90 -16.75
CA ARG A 130 -17.24 -0.84 -15.91
C ARG A 130 -17.43 -0.02 -14.65
N LEU A 131 -18.41 0.88 -14.63
CA LEU A 131 -18.64 1.84 -13.55
C LEU A 131 -19.96 1.66 -12.82
N GLU A 132 -20.94 0.99 -13.42
CA GLU A 132 -22.33 0.89 -12.92
C GLU A 132 -22.41 0.39 -11.47
N ARG A 133 -21.76 -0.75 -11.17
CA ARG A 133 -21.77 -1.30 -9.80
C ARG A 133 -21.00 -0.42 -8.82
N THR A 134 -19.89 0.13 -9.23
CA THR A 134 -19.11 1.08 -8.40
C THR A 134 -19.98 2.27 -8.02
N LEU A 135 -20.68 2.88 -9.00
CA LEU A 135 -21.58 4.00 -8.75
C LEU A 135 -22.72 3.61 -7.81
N GLU A 136 -23.36 2.46 -8.03
CA GLU A 136 -24.44 1.98 -7.20
C GLU A 136 -24.03 1.89 -5.71
N VAL A 137 -22.90 1.22 -5.43
CA VAL A 137 -22.45 0.94 -4.07
C VAL A 137 -21.94 2.23 -3.41
N MET A 138 -21.07 2.97 -4.08
CA MET A 138 -20.45 4.16 -3.50
C MET A 138 -21.45 5.31 -3.31
N MET A 139 -22.42 5.47 -4.21
CA MET A 139 -23.49 6.46 -4.05
C MET A 139 -24.50 6.06 -2.97
N TYR A 140 -24.70 4.76 -2.72
CA TYR A 140 -25.48 4.30 -1.57
C TYR A 140 -24.78 4.72 -0.26
N GLN A 141 -23.49 4.47 -0.11
CA GLN A 141 -22.72 4.94 1.06
C GLN A 141 -22.71 6.46 1.16
N ALA A 142 -22.51 7.17 0.04
CA ALA A 142 -22.46 8.63 0.02
C ALA A 142 -23.79 9.28 0.45
N LYS A 143 -24.91 8.60 0.27
CA LYS A 143 -26.25 9.09 0.67
C LYS A 143 -26.66 8.69 2.09
N SER A 144 -25.94 7.77 2.70
CA SER A 144 -26.18 7.29 4.06
C SER A 144 -25.75 8.34 5.10
N ASP A 145 -26.38 8.32 6.27
CA ASP A 145 -25.98 9.06 7.50
C ASP A 145 -24.96 8.33 8.34
N LYS A 146 -24.53 7.13 7.95
CA LYS A 146 -23.51 6.35 8.64
C LYS A 146 -22.10 6.80 8.23
N ALA A 147 -21.19 6.83 9.20
CA ALA A 147 -19.77 7.15 8.99
C ALA A 147 -18.82 6.00 9.38
N ASP A 148 -19.33 4.95 10.00
CA ASP A 148 -18.60 3.86 10.62
C ASP A 148 -18.21 2.71 9.67
N TYR A 149 -18.22 2.96 8.36
CA TYR A 149 -17.90 1.95 7.34
C TYR A 149 -16.48 1.44 7.44
N TRP A 150 -15.53 2.24 7.92
CA TRP A 150 -14.10 1.92 7.98
C TRP A 150 -13.63 1.80 9.43
N TRP A 151 -14.12 0.75 10.11
CA TRP A 151 -13.84 0.49 11.52
C TRP A 151 -12.45 -0.11 11.79
N TRP A 152 -11.63 -0.32 10.73
CA TRP A 152 -10.23 -0.81 10.82
C TRP A 152 -9.34 -0.05 9.83
N SER A 153 -8.03 0.01 10.16
CA SER A 153 -7.06 0.83 9.42
C SER A 153 -6.91 0.43 7.96
N ASP A 154 -6.98 -0.87 7.65
CA ASP A 154 -6.81 -1.41 6.29
C ASP A 154 -7.87 -0.85 5.33
N ALA A 155 -9.07 -0.56 5.82
CA ALA A 155 -10.14 0.06 5.03
C ALA A 155 -9.74 1.41 4.43
N LEU A 156 -8.76 2.10 5.03
CA LEU A 156 -8.23 3.37 4.52
C LEU A 156 -7.38 3.22 3.26
N TYR A 157 -7.03 1.98 2.87
CA TYR A 157 -6.53 1.68 1.53
C TYR A 157 -7.61 1.10 0.64
N MET A 158 -8.46 0.22 1.19
CA MET A 158 -9.45 -0.51 0.42
C MET A 158 -10.55 0.41 -0.11
N GLY A 159 -11.20 1.18 0.77
CA GLY A 159 -12.37 2.00 0.47
C GLY A 159 -12.08 3.49 0.23
N LEU A 160 -11.17 4.08 1.01
CA LEU A 160 -10.96 5.53 1.02
C LEU A 160 -10.59 6.12 -0.37
N PRO A 161 -9.63 5.58 -1.15
CA PRO A 161 -9.26 6.16 -2.45
C PRO A 161 -10.35 6.08 -3.52
N ILE A 162 -11.34 5.19 -3.37
CA ILE A 162 -12.41 5.03 -4.36
C ILE A 162 -13.23 6.31 -4.51
N PHE A 163 -13.49 7.00 -3.41
CA PHE A 163 -14.28 8.22 -3.41
C PHE A 163 -13.62 9.36 -4.20
N THR A 164 -12.32 9.58 -4.01
CA THR A 164 -11.57 10.58 -4.80
C THR A 164 -11.45 10.17 -6.26
N LYS A 165 -11.14 8.89 -6.54
CA LYS A 165 -11.12 8.38 -7.92
C LYS A 165 -12.47 8.56 -8.61
N LEU A 166 -13.56 8.23 -7.93
CA LEU A 166 -14.91 8.38 -8.48
C LEU A 166 -15.29 9.84 -8.65
N TYR A 167 -14.84 10.72 -7.75
CA TYR A 167 -15.00 12.17 -7.91
C TYR A 167 -14.35 12.67 -9.22
N THR A 168 -13.17 12.16 -9.59
CA THR A 168 -12.48 12.60 -10.84
C THR A 168 -13.27 12.32 -12.12
N VAL A 169 -14.22 11.41 -12.09
CA VAL A 169 -15.07 11.05 -13.25
C VAL A 169 -16.51 11.54 -13.14
N THR A 170 -16.99 11.87 -11.93
CA THR A 170 -18.39 12.30 -11.71
C THR A 170 -18.51 13.76 -11.30
N HIS A 171 -17.47 14.36 -10.76
CA HIS A 171 -17.45 15.70 -10.14
C HIS A 171 -18.53 15.90 -9.07
N ASN A 172 -18.92 14.82 -8.37
CA ASN A 172 -19.94 14.85 -7.33
C ASN A 172 -19.30 15.10 -5.96
N GLU A 173 -19.43 16.33 -5.45
CA GLU A 173 -18.86 16.77 -4.17
C GLU A 173 -19.32 15.92 -2.97
N ARG A 174 -20.50 15.32 -3.03
CA ARG A 174 -21.01 14.45 -1.96
C ARG A 174 -20.09 13.26 -1.68
N LEU A 175 -19.36 12.81 -2.69
CA LEU A 175 -18.35 11.75 -2.52
C LEU A 175 -17.22 12.21 -1.62
N LEU A 176 -16.70 13.43 -1.82
CA LEU A 176 -15.62 13.98 -0.98
C LEU A 176 -16.11 14.29 0.43
N ASP A 177 -17.34 14.78 0.58
CA ASP A 177 -17.94 15.04 1.90
C ASP A 177 -18.06 13.74 2.69
N LYS A 178 -18.59 12.67 2.08
CA LYS A 178 -18.72 11.34 2.73
C LYS A 178 -17.38 10.70 3.01
N GLN A 179 -16.43 10.81 2.09
CA GLN A 179 -15.07 10.31 2.30
C GLN A 179 -14.44 10.92 3.56
N TYR A 180 -14.54 12.25 3.70
CA TYR A 180 -14.00 12.95 4.86
C TYR A 180 -14.72 12.55 6.15
N GLU A 181 -16.05 12.44 6.13
CA GLU A 181 -16.85 12.02 7.27
C GLU A 181 -16.43 10.63 7.78
N CYS A 182 -16.33 9.64 6.89
CA CYS A 182 -15.92 8.28 7.24
C CYS A 182 -14.44 8.24 7.70
N PHE A 183 -13.55 8.94 6.98
CA PHE A 183 -12.14 9.02 7.38
C PHE A 183 -11.97 9.66 8.76
N LYS A 184 -12.70 10.76 9.03
CA LYS A 184 -12.63 11.44 10.32
C LYS A 184 -13.13 10.56 11.46
N TRP A 185 -14.17 9.78 11.23
CA TRP A 185 -14.66 8.80 12.20
C TRP A 185 -13.60 7.74 12.53
N THR A 186 -12.94 7.18 11.50
CA THR A 186 -11.87 6.20 11.66
C THR A 186 -10.64 6.83 12.35
N ASP A 187 -10.27 8.05 11.97
CA ASP A 187 -9.17 8.82 12.55
C ASP A 187 -9.41 9.07 14.05
N ASP A 188 -10.61 9.47 14.44
CA ASP A 188 -10.97 9.68 15.84
C ASP A 188 -10.94 8.37 16.66
N LEU A 189 -11.21 7.24 16.03
CA LEU A 189 -11.20 5.92 16.68
C LEU A 189 -9.79 5.33 16.82
N LEU A 190 -8.94 5.47 15.80
CA LEU A 190 -7.72 4.66 15.66
C LEU A 190 -6.41 5.47 15.71
N TRP A 191 -6.45 6.80 15.51
CA TRP A 191 -5.25 7.62 15.52
C TRP A 191 -4.68 7.81 16.92
N ASP A 192 -3.44 7.38 17.14
CA ASP A 192 -2.71 7.67 18.37
C ASP A 192 -1.99 9.02 18.25
N LYS A 193 -2.40 9.98 19.09
CA LYS A 193 -1.91 11.36 19.04
C LYS A 193 -0.45 11.53 19.53
N ASP A 194 0.06 10.57 20.31
CA ASP A 194 1.42 10.62 20.85
C ASP A 194 2.41 10.00 19.87
N GLN A 195 2.04 8.84 19.28
CA GLN A 195 2.91 8.07 18.38
C GLN A 195 2.74 8.46 16.91
N HIS A 196 1.65 9.13 16.54
CA HIS A 196 1.28 9.46 15.17
C HIS A 196 1.20 8.21 14.27
N LEU A 197 0.66 7.12 14.81
CA LEU A 197 0.42 5.82 14.17
C LEU A 197 -1.05 5.43 14.36
N TYR A 198 -1.53 4.49 13.54
CA TYR A 198 -2.89 3.96 13.64
C TYR A 198 -2.91 2.58 14.31
N TYR A 199 -3.77 2.41 15.30
CA TYR A 199 -4.17 1.08 15.73
C TYR A 199 -4.91 0.37 14.60
N ARG A 200 -4.79 -0.97 14.52
CA ARG A 200 -5.45 -1.73 13.45
C ARG A 200 -6.98 -1.59 13.52
N ASP A 201 -7.56 -1.76 14.71
CA ASP A 201 -8.97 -1.52 15.02
C ASP A 201 -9.16 -1.31 16.52
N ALA A 202 -10.41 -1.08 16.95
CA ALA A 202 -10.75 -0.78 18.34
C ALA A 202 -10.34 -1.86 19.35
N LYS A 203 -10.10 -3.12 18.90
CA LYS A 203 -9.61 -4.21 19.79
C LYS A 203 -8.16 -3.98 20.23
N TYR A 204 -7.38 -3.28 19.41
CA TYR A 204 -5.94 -3.06 19.61
C TYR A 204 -5.61 -1.73 20.28
N VAL A 205 -6.58 -0.84 20.46
CA VAL A 205 -6.38 0.46 21.12
C VAL A 205 -5.90 0.24 22.56
N TRP A 206 -4.73 0.81 22.88
CA TRP A 206 -4.14 0.72 24.21
C TRP A 206 -5.12 1.17 25.31
N PRO A 207 -5.18 0.48 26.48
CA PRO A 207 -4.33 -0.61 26.96
C PRO A 207 -4.88 -2.02 26.69
N LYS A 208 -5.81 -2.21 25.74
CA LYS A 208 -6.44 -3.53 25.46
C LYS A 208 -5.45 -4.55 24.96
N VAL A 209 -4.49 -4.14 24.12
CA VAL A 209 -3.36 -4.96 23.69
C VAL A 209 -2.07 -4.22 24.04
N LYS A 210 -1.09 -4.97 24.56
CA LYS A 210 0.20 -4.45 24.97
C LYS A 210 1.31 -5.24 24.32
N THR A 211 2.42 -4.56 23.98
CA THR A 211 3.64 -5.21 23.49
C THR A 211 4.42 -5.87 24.63
N VAL A 212 5.29 -6.82 24.30
CA VAL A 212 6.25 -7.38 25.28
C VAL A 212 7.31 -6.35 25.70
N CYS A 213 7.51 -5.28 24.95
CA CYS A 213 8.42 -4.19 25.27
C CYS A 213 7.71 -3.20 26.21
N ASN A 214 7.93 -3.34 27.53
CA ASN A 214 7.45 -2.42 28.56
C ASN A 214 5.92 -2.21 28.56
N GLU A 215 5.13 -3.22 28.16
CA GLU A 215 3.68 -3.12 28.06
C GLU A 215 3.19 -1.94 27.19
N GLY A 216 3.97 -1.58 26.17
CA GLY A 216 3.74 -0.44 25.30
C GLY A 216 2.57 -0.62 24.34
N LYS A 217 2.32 0.44 23.56
CA LYS A 217 1.31 0.46 22.49
C LYS A 217 1.72 -0.45 21.33
N SER A 218 0.77 -1.21 20.78
CA SER A 218 1.00 -2.12 19.63
C SER A 218 0.51 -1.52 18.35
N PHE A 219 1.42 -1.32 17.38
CA PHE A 219 1.12 -0.84 16.02
C PHE A 219 1.65 -1.83 15.00
N TRP A 220 0.85 -2.10 13.98
CA TRP A 220 1.12 -3.12 12.99
C TRP A 220 1.61 -2.49 11.68
N ALA A 221 2.82 -2.85 11.23
CA ALA A 221 3.45 -2.24 10.07
C ALA A 221 2.58 -2.29 8.80
N ARG A 222 1.97 -3.44 8.46
CA ARG A 222 1.07 -3.49 7.31
C ARG A 222 -0.20 -2.65 7.50
N GLY A 223 -0.72 -2.55 8.72
CA GLY A 223 -1.86 -1.68 9.03
C GLY A 223 -1.57 -0.22 8.72
N ASP A 224 -0.49 0.32 9.29
CA ASP A 224 -0.02 1.68 8.98
C ASP A 224 0.43 1.83 7.53
N GLY A 225 0.96 0.77 6.91
CA GLY A 225 1.30 0.73 5.50
C GLY A 225 0.10 0.97 4.59
N TRP A 226 -1.02 0.31 4.88
CA TRP A 226 -2.28 0.55 4.18
C TRP A 226 -2.72 2.02 4.29
N VAL A 227 -2.65 2.59 5.49
CA VAL A 227 -3.08 3.98 5.72
C VAL A 227 -2.20 4.96 4.95
N LEU A 228 -0.87 4.84 5.04
CA LEU A 228 0.04 5.75 4.35
C LEU A 228 -0.14 5.70 2.83
N ALA A 229 -0.24 4.49 2.28
CA ALA A 229 -0.50 4.28 0.86
C ALA A 229 -1.88 4.79 0.42
N GLY A 230 -2.90 4.58 1.24
CA GLY A 230 -4.25 5.10 1.00
C GLY A 230 -4.30 6.63 0.96
N LEU A 231 -3.64 7.29 1.93
CA LEU A 231 -3.53 8.75 1.96
C LEU A 231 -2.77 9.31 0.76
N ALA A 232 -1.69 8.64 0.30
CA ALA A 232 -0.99 9.02 -0.93
C ALA A 232 -1.94 8.98 -2.14
N LYS A 233 -2.71 7.90 -2.32
CA LYS A 233 -3.71 7.76 -3.39
C LYS A 233 -4.81 8.82 -3.32
N VAL A 234 -5.29 9.16 -2.12
CA VAL A 234 -6.26 10.24 -1.93
C VAL A 234 -5.68 11.58 -2.37
N LEU A 235 -4.49 11.93 -1.88
CA LEU A 235 -3.84 13.20 -2.21
C LEU A 235 -3.47 13.33 -3.68
N GLN A 236 -3.28 12.20 -4.39
CA GLN A 236 -3.05 12.15 -5.82
C GLN A 236 -4.27 12.65 -6.60
N ASP A 237 -5.47 12.16 -6.26
CA ASP A 237 -6.70 12.38 -7.01
C ASP A 237 -7.55 13.55 -6.45
N LEU A 238 -7.31 13.98 -5.20
CA LEU A 238 -8.05 15.06 -4.55
C LEU A 238 -7.68 16.42 -5.13
N PRO A 239 -8.65 17.26 -5.53
CA PRO A 239 -8.37 18.62 -5.99
C PRO A 239 -7.46 19.41 -5.04
N LYS A 240 -6.55 20.20 -5.62
CA LYS A 240 -5.59 20.99 -4.82
C LYS A 240 -6.26 22.03 -3.93
N ASP A 241 -7.41 22.53 -4.33
CA ASP A 241 -8.24 23.53 -3.64
C ASP A 241 -9.34 22.91 -2.77
N SER A 242 -9.40 21.56 -2.67
CA SER A 242 -10.37 20.88 -1.81
C SER A 242 -10.23 21.32 -0.36
N LYS A 243 -11.35 21.68 0.28
CA LYS A 243 -11.44 22.07 1.70
C LYS A 243 -10.90 20.98 2.66
N TYR A 244 -10.81 19.73 2.20
CA TYR A 244 -10.35 18.60 3.00
C TYR A 244 -8.85 18.31 2.84
N ARG A 245 -8.20 18.89 1.81
CA ARG A 245 -6.82 18.56 1.47
C ARG A 245 -5.83 18.81 2.60
N ALA A 246 -5.98 19.91 3.32
CA ALA A 246 -5.08 20.27 4.41
C ALA A 246 -5.07 19.21 5.53
N PHE A 247 -6.23 18.62 5.86
CA PHE A 247 -6.33 17.58 6.87
C PHE A 247 -5.67 16.27 6.42
N TYR A 248 -5.94 15.80 5.19
CA TYR A 248 -5.30 14.59 4.65
C TYR A 248 -3.78 14.77 4.55
N LEU A 249 -3.31 15.94 4.11
CA LEU A 249 -1.89 16.23 4.00
C LEU A 249 -1.21 16.22 5.37
N GLN A 250 -1.83 16.82 6.38
CA GLN A 250 -1.31 16.80 7.75
C GLN A 250 -1.15 15.38 8.28
N ARG A 251 -2.19 14.53 8.12
CA ARG A 251 -2.13 13.12 8.55
C ARG A 251 -1.08 12.33 7.80
N PHE A 252 -0.99 12.51 6.48
CA PHE A 252 0.03 11.89 5.64
C PHE A 252 1.45 12.24 6.12
N GLN A 253 1.73 13.52 6.37
CA GLN A 253 3.05 13.98 6.81
C GLN A 253 3.40 13.50 8.23
N GLN A 254 2.45 13.53 9.15
CA GLN A 254 2.65 13.06 10.53
C GLN A 254 2.91 11.54 10.55
N LEU A 255 2.10 10.76 9.82
CA LEU A 255 2.27 9.32 9.72
C LEU A 255 3.59 8.95 9.04
N ALA A 256 3.93 9.58 7.91
CA ALA A 256 5.20 9.32 7.21
C ALA A 256 6.42 9.55 8.11
N LYS A 257 6.40 10.62 8.92
CA LYS A 257 7.48 10.92 9.87
C LYS A 257 7.56 9.89 11.00
N ALA A 258 6.44 9.50 11.57
CA ALA A 258 6.39 8.47 12.62
C ALA A 258 6.87 7.11 12.09
N VAL A 259 6.41 6.73 10.90
CA VAL A 259 6.86 5.51 10.21
C VAL A 259 8.37 5.55 9.96
N ALA A 260 8.92 6.64 9.44
CA ALA A 260 10.37 6.76 9.18
C ALA A 260 11.20 6.53 10.45
N ALA A 261 10.72 6.99 11.60
CA ALA A 261 11.40 6.82 12.89
C ALA A 261 11.43 5.36 13.40
N CYS A 262 10.56 4.48 12.87
CA CYS A 262 10.48 3.06 13.26
C CYS A 262 11.30 2.13 12.35
N GLN A 263 12.03 2.67 11.34
CA GLN A 263 12.78 1.85 10.38
C GLN A 263 13.94 1.11 11.07
N GLN A 264 14.10 -0.18 10.77
CA GLN A 264 15.23 -0.97 11.20
C GLN A 264 16.52 -0.58 10.45
N GLU A 265 17.68 -0.92 11.01
CA GLU A 265 18.99 -0.57 10.44
C GLU A 265 19.15 -1.09 9.00
N ASP A 266 18.68 -2.32 8.74
CA ASP A 266 18.72 -2.97 7.42
C ASP A 266 17.65 -2.46 6.43
N GLY A 267 16.84 -1.47 6.83
CA GLY A 267 15.94 -0.75 5.94
C GLY A 267 14.49 -1.26 5.87
N TYR A 268 14.16 -2.36 6.52
CA TYR A 268 12.79 -2.85 6.61
C TYR A 268 12.06 -2.34 7.87
N TRP A 269 10.79 -2.67 8.03
CA TRP A 269 10.02 -2.50 9.26
C TRP A 269 9.58 -3.87 9.77
N THR A 270 9.75 -4.10 11.07
CA THR A 270 9.21 -5.28 11.73
C THR A 270 7.68 -5.22 11.79
N ARG A 271 7.04 -6.36 11.89
CA ARG A 271 5.57 -6.45 11.97
C ARG A 271 4.99 -5.62 13.13
N SER A 272 5.67 -5.60 14.29
CA SER A 272 5.39 -4.72 15.42
C SER A 272 6.32 -3.51 15.36
N MET A 273 5.79 -2.33 15.06
CA MET A 273 6.61 -1.16 14.71
C MET A 273 7.43 -0.61 15.89
N LEU A 274 6.91 -0.67 17.11
CA LEU A 274 7.56 -0.13 18.31
C LEU A 274 8.22 -1.20 19.19
N CYS A 275 8.08 -2.48 18.83
CA CYS A 275 8.62 -3.59 19.62
C CYS A 275 8.98 -4.76 18.70
N GLU A 276 10.21 -4.79 18.21
CA GLU A 276 10.69 -5.88 17.37
C GLU A 276 10.50 -7.25 18.03
N ALA A 277 10.71 -7.35 19.33
CA ALA A 277 10.59 -8.60 20.09
C ALA A 277 9.18 -9.23 20.06
N ASP A 278 8.12 -8.44 19.79
CA ASP A 278 6.75 -8.95 19.64
C ASP A 278 6.61 -9.88 18.42
N ALA A 279 7.27 -9.53 17.32
CA ALA A 279 7.18 -10.29 16.08
C ALA A 279 8.43 -10.01 15.21
N PRO A 280 9.58 -10.61 15.56
CA PRO A 280 10.86 -10.33 14.92
C PRO A 280 10.92 -10.84 13.47
N GLY A 281 11.88 -10.30 12.72
CA GLY A 281 12.22 -10.72 11.37
C GLY A 281 11.62 -9.84 10.28
N TYR A 282 12.00 -10.12 9.06
CA TYR A 282 11.64 -9.36 7.87
C TYR A 282 10.13 -9.32 7.63
N GLU A 283 9.66 -8.18 7.11
CA GLU A 283 8.29 -8.01 6.63
C GLU A 283 8.25 -7.07 5.43
N THR A 284 7.81 -7.60 4.30
CA THR A 284 7.90 -6.90 3.01
C THR A 284 6.67 -6.04 2.71
N SER A 285 5.46 -6.46 3.09
CA SER A 285 4.25 -5.74 2.68
C SER A 285 4.15 -4.34 3.29
N GLY A 286 4.34 -4.19 4.59
CA GLY A 286 4.41 -2.89 5.25
C GLY A 286 5.58 -2.05 4.74
N THR A 287 6.77 -2.66 4.62
CA THR A 287 7.96 -2.01 4.07
C THR A 287 7.70 -1.43 2.67
N ALA A 288 7.05 -2.19 1.79
CA ALA A 288 6.77 -1.74 0.43
C ALA A 288 5.73 -0.61 0.39
N PHE A 289 4.65 -0.69 1.18
CA PHE A 289 3.66 0.39 1.27
C PHE A 289 4.25 1.68 1.86
N PHE A 290 5.10 1.58 2.87
CA PHE A 290 5.79 2.74 3.43
C PHE A 290 6.72 3.38 2.40
N THR A 291 7.48 2.55 1.68
CA THR A 291 8.37 3.01 0.61
C THR A 291 7.59 3.71 -0.50
N TYR A 292 6.46 3.13 -0.95
CA TYR A 292 5.56 3.75 -1.91
C TYR A 292 5.06 5.12 -1.43
N GLY A 293 4.48 5.18 -0.23
CA GLY A 293 3.91 6.42 0.29
C GLY A 293 4.95 7.54 0.45
N MET A 294 6.14 7.20 1.00
CA MET A 294 7.23 8.17 1.14
C MET A 294 7.80 8.62 -0.21
N LEU A 295 8.02 7.70 -1.15
CA LEU A 295 8.46 8.04 -2.51
C LEU A 295 7.48 8.96 -3.20
N TRP A 296 6.19 8.60 -3.20
CA TRP A 296 5.15 9.42 -3.77
C TRP A 296 5.13 10.82 -3.14
N GLY A 297 5.26 10.91 -1.82
CA GLY A 297 5.32 12.19 -1.10
C GLY A 297 6.52 13.05 -1.49
N VAL A 298 7.70 12.45 -1.64
CA VAL A 298 8.93 13.15 -2.09
C VAL A 298 8.80 13.57 -3.55
N ASN A 299 8.34 12.68 -4.44
CA ASN A 299 8.16 12.96 -5.87
C ASN A 299 7.19 14.12 -6.13
N ASN A 300 6.20 14.31 -5.25
CA ASN A 300 5.20 15.37 -5.36
C ASN A 300 5.51 16.61 -4.47
N GLY A 301 6.68 16.67 -3.82
CA GLY A 301 7.11 17.81 -3.00
C GLY A 301 6.30 17.98 -1.69
N LEU A 302 5.65 16.93 -1.22
CA LEU A 302 4.86 16.92 0.02
C LEU A 302 5.65 16.43 1.24
N LEU A 303 6.79 15.76 1.01
CA LEU A 303 7.77 15.34 2.02
C LEU A 303 9.15 15.88 1.66
N ASP A 304 9.94 16.27 2.69
CA ASP A 304 11.30 16.76 2.46
C ASP A 304 12.22 15.64 1.98
N ALA A 305 12.76 15.81 0.78
CA ALA A 305 13.68 14.85 0.18
C ALA A 305 14.97 14.63 1.01
N LYS A 306 15.43 15.62 1.76
CA LYS A 306 16.63 15.47 2.60
C LYS A 306 16.37 14.55 3.80
N GLU A 307 15.16 14.62 4.36
CA GLU A 307 14.73 13.80 5.49
C GLU A 307 14.43 12.36 5.03
N PHE A 308 13.66 12.20 3.94
CA PHE A 308 13.09 10.91 3.57
C PHE A 308 13.94 10.06 2.62
N LYS A 309 14.80 10.64 1.75
CA LYS A 309 15.64 9.85 0.84
C LYS A 309 16.54 8.82 1.54
N PRO A 310 17.20 9.12 2.67
CA PRO A 310 17.98 8.10 3.38
C PRO A 310 17.14 6.89 3.82
N VAL A 311 15.93 7.12 4.33
CA VAL A 311 14.98 6.08 4.74
C VAL A 311 14.54 5.27 3.52
N ILE A 312 14.12 5.94 2.46
CA ILE A 312 13.69 5.33 1.19
C ILE A 312 14.81 4.46 0.58
N ASN A 313 16.04 4.96 0.54
CA ASN A 313 17.16 4.23 -0.05
C ASN A 313 17.48 2.94 0.72
N LYS A 314 17.41 2.96 2.05
CA LYS A 314 17.56 1.74 2.86
C LYS A 314 16.44 0.75 2.59
N ALA A 315 15.20 1.22 2.57
CA ALA A 315 14.03 0.37 2.27
C ALA A 315 14.11 -0.22 0.86
N TRP A 316 14.48 0.59 -0.13
CA TRP A 316 14.64 0.13 -1.50
C TRP A 316 15.74 -0.93 -1.64
N LYS A 317 16.85 -0.77 -0.94
CA LYS A 317 17.90 -1.79 -0.86
C LYS A 317 17.34 -3.11 -0.33
N TYR A 318 16.61 -3.10 0.80
CA TYR A 318 15.93 -4.29 1.33
C TYR A 318 14.99 -4.92 0.31
N LEU A 319 14.13 -4.11 -0.32
CA LEU A 319 13.12 -4.56 -1.28
C LEU A 319 13.71 -5.22 -2.53
N THR A 320 14.95 -4.83 -2.93
CA THR A 320 15.59 -5.33 -4.15
C THR A 320 16.63 -6.41 -3.90
N THR A 321 17.22 -6.49 -2.69
CA THR A 321 18.28 -7.46 -2.40
C THR A 321 17.87 -8.61 -1.49
N ILE A 322 16.77 -8.43 -0.72
CA ILE A 322 16.27 -9.46 0.21
C ILE A 322 14.86 -9.90 -0.17
N ALA A 323 13.94 -8.95 -0.36
CA ALA A 323 12.53 -9.27 -0.67
C ALA A 323 12.37 -9.84 -2.09
N LEU A 324 13.04 -9.27 -3.08
CA LEU A 324 13.01 -9.74 -4.47
C LEU A 324 13.82 -11.04 -4.61
N GLN A 325 13.14 -12.13 -4.94
CA GLN A 325 13.74 -13.44 -5.11
C GLN A 325 14.34 -13.62 -6.52
N PRO A 326 15.28 -14.57 -6.71
CA PRO A 326 15.92 -14.81 -8.00
C PRO A 326 14.95 -15.15 -9.15
N ASP A 327 13.82 -15.78 -8.85
CA ASP A 327 12.77 -16.12 -9.81
C ASP A 327 11.84 -14.95 -10.18
N GLY A 328 11.95 -13.82 -9.50
CA GLY A 328 11.07 -12.65 -9.66
C GLY A 328 9.94 -12.58 -8.63
N GLY A 329 9.81 -13.56 -7.74
CA GLY A 329 8.84 -13.54 -6.64
C GLY A 329 9.20 -12.50 -5.57
N ILE A 330 8.19 -12.02 -4.83
CA ILE A 330 8.39 -11.13 -3.69
C ILE A 330 8.15 -11.91 -2.41
N GLY A 331 9.25 -12.24 -1.72
CA GLY A 331 9.25 -13.01 -0.48
C GLY A 331 9.10 -12.16 0.78
N TYR A 332 9.14 -12.85 1.93
CA TYR A 332 9.06 -12.26 3.27
C TYR A 332 7.79 -11.44 3.51
N VAL A 333 6.69 -11.78 2.85
CA VAL A 333 5.39 -11.14 3.05
C VAL A 333 4.66 -11.84 4.19
N GLN A 334 4.38 -11.10 5.27
CA GLN A 334 3.59 -11.65 6.38
C GLN A 334 2.25 -12.21 5.85
N PRO A 335 1.89 -13.47 6.17
CA PRO A 335 0.60 -14.05 5.80
C PRO A 335 -0.59 -13.19 6.23
N ILE A 336 -1.76 -13.47 5.66
CA ILE A 336 -3.01 -12.80 6.02
C ILE A 336 -3.20 -12.82 7.54
N GLY A 337 -3.43 -11.66 8.13
CA GLY A 337 -3.58 -11.46 9.57
C GLY A 337 -4.02 -10.03 9.88
N GLU A 338 -4.24 -9.76 11.16
CA GLU A 338 -4.75 -8.48 11.66
C GLU A 338 -3.85 -7.82 12.73
N LYS A 339 -2.68 -8.42 12.98
CA LYS A 339 -1.76 -7.97 14.04
C LYS A 339 -0.33 -8.45 13.79
N PRO A 340 0.67 -7.91 14.48
CA PRO A 340 1.96 -8.59 14.65
C PRO A 340 1.74 -9.97 15.24
N ASP A 341 2.22 -11.03 14.58
CA ASP A 341 2.05 -12.40 15.05
C ASP A 341 3.39 -13.15 14.96
N PRO A 342 4.05 -13.43 16.09
CA PRO A 342 5.34 -14.13 16.09
C PRO A 342 5.26 -15.57 15.57
N THR A 343 4.06 -16.18 15.58
CA THR A 343 3.87 -17.55 15.12
C THR A 343 3.75 -17.66 13.59
N ARG A 344 3.48 -16.56 12.90
CA ARG A 344 3.37 -16.49 11.45
C ARG A 344 4.67 -15.97 10.84
N ILE A 345 5.66 -16.84 10.76
CA ILE A 345 6.97 -16.52 10.20
C ILE A 345 6.82 -16.23 8.71
N ALA A 346 7.42 -15.13 8.26
CA ALA A 346 7.58 -14.82 6.85
C ALA A 346 9.02 -15.15 6.41
N ASP A 347 9.17 -15.92 5.35
CA ASP A 347 10.44 -16.30 4.75
C ASP A 347 10.48 -15.98 3.24
N ALA A 348 11.55 -16.34 2.56
CA ALA A 348 11.72 -16.10 1.13
C ALA A 348 10.59 -16.70 0.26
N SER A 349 9.94 -17.77 0.72
CA SER A 349 8.83 -18.42 0.00
C SER A 349 7.46 -17.83 0.32
N SER A 350 7.38 -16.98 1.34
CA SER A 350 6.13 -16.34 1.79
C SER A 350 5.74 -15.22 0.83
N GLN A 351 5.05 -15.58 -0.26
CA GLN A 351 4.61 -14.69 -1.33
C GLN A 351 3.10 -14.51 -1.30
N HIS A 352 2.64 -13.26 -1.32
CA HIS A 352 1.21 -12.93 -1.31
C HIS A 352 0.88 -11.82 -2.32
N PRO A 353 -0.33 -11.81 -2.92
CA PRO A 353 -0.72 -10.83 -3.96
C PRO A 353 -0.53 -9.38 -3.50
N PHE A 354 -0.97 -9.08 -2.28
CA PHE A 354 -0.88 -7.73 -1.72
C PHE A 354 0.57 -7.27 -1.48
N GLY A 355 1.49 -8.18 -1.17
CA GLY A 355 2.92 -7.86 -1.05
C GLY A 355 3.55 -7.55 -2.41
N THR A 356 3.23 -8.35 -3.44
CA THR A 356 3.65 -8.09 -4.82
C THR A 356 3.08 -6.77 -5.33
N GLY A 357 1.79 -6.50 -5.11
CA GLY A 357 1.16 -5.24 -5.49
C GLY A 357 1.80 -4.03 -4.83
N ALA A 358 2.09 -4.10 -3.52
CA ALA A 358 2.79 -3.04 -2.79
C ALA A 358 4.20 -2.80 -3.32
N TRP A 359 4.95 -3.87 -3.61
CA TRP A 359 6.28 -3.78 -4.20
C TRP A 359 6.26 -3.10 -5.57
N LEU A 360 5.30 -3.46 -6.44
CA LEU A 360 5.14 -2.83 -7.75
C LEU A 360 4.82 -1.33 -7.64
N LEU A 361 3.95 -0.93 -6.71
CA LEU A 361 3.67 0.48 -6.43
C LEU A 361 4.95 1.23 -6.02
N ALA A 362 5.74 0.67 -5.10
CA ALA A 362 6.99 1.26 -4.64
C ALA A 362 8.02 1.37 -5.78
N ALA A 363 8.14 0.32 -6.60
CA ALA A 363 9.08 0.27 -7.72
C ALA A 363 8.73 1.29 -8.82
N CYS A 364 7.44 1.44 -9.15
CA CYS A 364 6.99 2.46 -10.10
C CYS A 364 7.31 3.88 -9.59
N GLU A 365 7.09 4.18 -8.31
CA GLU A 365 7.44 5.49 -7.75
C GLU A 365 8.96 5.68 -7.64
N TYR A 366 9.73 4.63 -7.36
CA TYR A 366 11.20 4.71 -7.38
C TYR A 366 11.72 5.01 -8.78
N TYR A 367 11.18 4.33 -9.81
CA TYR A 367 11.50 4.63 -11.20
C TYR A 367 11.26 6.11 -11.57
N LYS A 368 10.11 6.66 -11.15
CA LYS A 368 9.77 8.08 -11.38
C LYS A 368 10.72 9.04 -10.67
N SER A 369 11.35 8.64 -9.55
CA SER A 369 12.29 9.45 -8.78
C SER A 369 13.69 9.56 -9.41
N LEU A 370 14.02 8.65 -10.33
CA LEU A 370 15.29 8.64 -11.05
C LEU A 370 15.28 9.66 -12.19
N LYS A 371 16.45 10.29 -12.45
CA LYS A 371 16.62 11.32 -13.49
C LYS A 371 16.75 10.72 -14.89
#